data_267943c45252db976a7da9581cc457b9
#
_entry.id   267943c45252db976a7da9581cc457b9
#
_cell.length_a   1.000
_cell.length_b   1.000
_cell.length_c   1.000
_cell.angle_alpha   90.00
_cell.angle_beta   90.00
_cell.angle_gamma   90.00
#
_symmetry.space_group_name_H-M   'P 1'
#
loop_
_entity.id
_entity.type
_entity.pdbx_description
1 polymer ?
#
loop_
_entity_poly.entity_id
_entity_poly.type
_entity_poly.pdbx_seq_one_letter_code
_entity_poly.pdbx_strand_id
1 'polypeptide(L)'
;MKYLYCALVLCAVFATGWSIKCWDCRSDADPKCSDPFDNTTFAITDCKQQKLAHLGNLQSTMCRKIRQKIHGVWRYIRSCAYLGEPGIQGDERFCLMRTGTYNIFMEYCTCNSKDGCNTGSLKGLSPSLLISIVCFFLLKIV
;
A
#
# COMPACT_ATOMS: atom_id res chain seq x y z
N MET A 1 15.67 -31.89 21.15
CA MET A 1 14.94 -30.81 21.81
C MET A 1 15.23 -29.43 21.21
N LYS A 2 16.49 -29.06 20.92
CA LYS A 2 16.83 -27.72 20.33
C LYS A 2 16.16 -27.45 18.98
N TYR A 3 16.11 -28.43 18.09
CA TYR A 3 15.48 -28.27 16.76
C TYR A 3 13.95 -28.16 16.83
N LEU A 4 13.33 -28.82 17.80
CA LEU A 4 11.88 -28.73 18.02
C LEU A 4 11.50 -27.32 18.50
N TYR A 5 12.33 -26.72 19.36
CA TYR A 5 12.13 -25.35 19.86
C TYR A 5 12.28 -24.31 18.73
N CYS A 6 13.31 -24.45 17.87
CA CYS A 6 13.48 -23.61 16.70
C CYS A 6 12.32 -23.71 15.70
N ALA A 7 11.81 -24.93 15.47
CA ALA A 7 10.66 -25.13 14.60
C ALA A 7 9.38 -24.49 15.15
N LEU A 8 9.13 -24.58 16.46
CA LEU A 8 7.98 -23.95 17.11
C LEU A 8 8.07 -22.42 17.07
N VAL A 9 9.25 -21.85 17.30
CA VAL A 9 9.48 -20.41 17.24
C VAL A 9 9.30 -19.90 15.80
N LEU A 10 9.81 -20.61 14.80
CA LEU A 10 9.61 -20.29 13.38
C LEU A 10 8.13 -20.35 13.01
N CYS A 11 7.38 -21.40 13.42
CA CYS A 11 5.95 -21.48 13.15
C CYS A 11 5.15 -20.34 13.80
N ALA A 12 5.51 -19.89 15.00
CA ALA A 12 4.83 -18.81 15.69
C ALA A 12 4.99 -17.46 14.97
N VAL A 13 6.10 -17.24 14.27
CA VAL A 13 6.35 -15.99 13.50
C VAL A 13 5.49 -15.90 12.24
N PHE A 14 5.07 -17.04 11.67
CA PHE A 14 4.24 -17.05 10.44
C PHE A 14 2.72 -17.02 10.72
N ALA A 15 2.29 -17.10 11.96
CA ALA A 15 0.86 -17.16 12.30
C ALA A 15 0.14 -15.82 12.43
N THR A 16 0.81 -14.69 12.28
CA THR A 16 0.17 -13.36 12.30
C THR A 16 -0.46 -13.07 10.95
N GLY A 17 -1.74 -13.32 10.81
CA GLY A 17 -2.54 -12.85 9.67
C GLY A 17 -2.53 -11.32 9.62
N TRP A 18 -1.70 -10.75 8.78
CA TRP A 18 -1.48 -9.32 8.68
C TRP A 18 -2.66 -8.67 7.98
N SER A 19 -3.37 -7.82 8.73
CA SER A 19 -4.31 -6.88 8.18
C SER A 19 -3.54 -5.74 7.54
N ILE A 20 -3.88 -5.40 6.31
CA ILE A 20 -3.30 -4.22 5.68
C ILE A 20 -3.96 -2.95 6.22
N LYS A 21 -3.15 -1.94 6.50
CA LYS A 21 -3.60 -0.61 6.87
C LYS A 21 -3.36 0.34 5.71
N CYS A 22 -4.34 1.19 5.41
CA CYS A 22 -4.29 2.10 4.29
C CYS A 22 -4.56 3.54 4.72
N TRP A 23 -4.02 4.49 3.98
CA TRP A 23 -4.43 5.88 4.08
C TRP A 23 -5.84 6.01 3.50
N ASP A 24 -6.71 6.74 4.21
CA ASP A 24 -8.09 7.00 3.78
C ASP A 24 -8.35 8.50 3.79
N CYS A 25 -8.42 9.09 2.60
CA CYS A 25 -8.61 10.52 2.44
C CYS A 25 -9.02 10.89 1.01
N ARG A 26 -9.46 12.15 0.83
CA ARG A 26 -9.82 12.73 -0.46
C ARG A 26 -9.29 14.15 -0.57
N SER A 27 -8.71 14.50 -1.72
CA SER A 27 -8.11 15.82 -1.94
C SER A 27 -9.13 16.95 -2.15
N ASP A 28 -10.39 16.62 -2.40
CA ASP A 28 -11.48 17.59 -2.43
C ASP A 28 -11.91 18.05 -1.03
N ALA A 29 -11.66 17.24 -0.01
CA ALA A 29 -11.89 17.57 1.40
C ALA A 29 -10.64 18.14 2.08
N ASP A 30 -9.45 17.58 1.81
CA ASP A 30 -8.19 18.05 2.37
C ASP A 30 -7.08 18.02 1.30
N PRO A 31 -6.52 19.17 0.93
CA PRO A 31 -5.45 19.28 -0.07
C PRO A 31 -4.20 18.45 0.21
N LYS A 32 -3.92 18.12 1.48
CA LYS A 32 -2.79 17.29 1.90
C LYS A 32 -2.91 15.84 1.40
N CYS A 33 -4.11 15.40 1.02
CA CYS A 33 -4.35 14.12 0.38
C CYS A 33 -3.88 14.05 -1.08
N SER A 34 -3.46 15.17 -1.68
CA SER A 34 -2.93 15.24 -3.06
C SER A 34 -1.54 14.59 -3.16
N ASP A 35 -0.95 14.60 -4.34
CA ASP A 35 0.49 14.33 -4.53
C ASP A 35 1.24 15.67 -4.68
N PRO A 36 2.34 15.89 -3.92
CA PRO A 36 2.93 14.99 -2.92
C PRO A 36 2.04 14.81 -1.68
N PHE A 37 1.96 13.58 -1.17
CA PHE A 37 1.09 13.22 -0.07
C PHE A 37 1.70 13.62 1.29
N ASP A 38 0.98 14.41 2.06
CA ASP A 38 1.34 14.78 3.44
C ASP A 38 0.44 14.01 4.42
N ASN A 39 1.01 13.03 5.09
CA ASN A 39 0.30 12.16 6.02
C ASN A 39 0.19 12.70 7.46
N THR A 40 0.66 13.92 7.71
CA THR A 40 0.74 14.48 9.08
C THR A 40 -0.62 14.63 9.77
N THR A 41 -1.70 14.79 8.99
CA THR A 41 -3.05 15.02 9.50
C THR A 41 -3.96 13.79 9.40
N PHE A 42 -3.51 12.72 8.75
CA PHE A 42 -4.35 11.55 8.52
C PHE A 42 -3.98 10.39 9.44
N ALA A 43 -5.00 9.73 10.00
CA ALA A 43 -4.81 8.45 10.66
C ALA A 43 -4.82 7.31 9.63
N ILE A 44 -3.93 6.34 9.82
CA ILE A 44 -3.95 5.14 9.01
C ILE A 44 -5.11 4.23 9.44
N THR A 45 -5.88 3.75 8.49
CA THR A 45 -7.10 2.97 8.72
C THR A 45 -6.83 1.48 8.57
N ASP A 46 -7.28 0.66 9.53
CA ASP A 46 -7.25 -0.80 9.43
C ASP A 46 -8.38 -1.26 8.50
N CYS A 47 -8.00 -1.81 7.35
CA CYS A 47 -8.94 -2.23 6.32
C CYS A 47 -9.81 -3.44 6.70
N LYS A 48 -9.45 -4.21 7.73
CA LYS A 48 -10.32 -5.29 8.24
C LYS A 48 -11.64 -4.78 8.80
N GLN A 49 -11.64 -3.56 9.32
CA GLN A 49 -12.83 -2.97 9.91
C GLN A 49 -13.83 -2.50 8.85
N GLN A 50 -13.35 -2.27 7.63
CA GLN A 50 -14.20 -1.89 6.51
C GLN A 50 -14.70 -3.13 5.77
N LYS A 51 -15.99 -3.41 5.87
CA LYS A 51 -16.65 -4.53 5.20
C LYS A 51 -17.73 -4.03 4.26
N LEU A 52 -17.84 -4.63 3.09
CA LEU A 52 -18.94 -4.38 2.16
C LEU A 52 -20.10 -5.33 2.47
N ALA A 53 -21.08 -4.85 3.24
CA ALA A 53 -22.21 -5.67 3.67
C ALA A 53 -23.04 -6.23 2.49
N HIS A 54 -23.17 -5.46 1.41
CA HIS A 54 -23.93 -5.86 0.21
C HIS A 54 -23.21 -6.91 -0.66
N LEU A 55 -21.94 -7.22 -0.39
CA LEU A 55 -21.15 -8.26 -1.06
C LEU A 55 -20.71 -9.36 -0.07
N GLY A 56 -21.60 -9.81 0.83
CA GLY A 56 -21.32 -10.92 1.73
C GLY A 56 -20.23 -10.62 2.77
N ASN A 57 -20.14 -9.39 3.25
CA ASN A 57 -19.09 -8.95 4.19
C ASN A 57 -17.66 -9.12 3.65
N LEU A 58 -17.47 -8.93 2.35
CA LEU A 58 -16.15 -8.96 1.74
C LEU A 58 -15.19 -8.02 2.47
N GLN A 59 -14.04 -8.55 2.88
CA GLN A 59 -12.99 -7.80 3.57
C GLN A 59 -12.05 -7.15 2.56
N SER A 60 -11.57 -5.97 2.91
CA SER A 60 -10.54 -5.31 2.13
C SER A 60 -9.16 -5.92 2.40
N THR A 61 -8.44 -6.23 1.33
CA THR A 61 -7.12 -6.86 1.38
C THR A 61 -6.01 -6.03 0.74
N MET A 62 -6.36 -4.87 0.23
CA MET A 62 -5.46 -4.00 -0.53
C MET A 62 -5.70 -2.54 -0.20
N CYS A 63 -4.73 -1.70 -0.53
CA CYS A 63 -4.88 -0.25 -0.58
C CYS A 63 -5.09 0.22 -2.00
N ARG A 64 -5.80 1.33 -2.15
CA ARG A 64 -6.07 1.95 -3.44
C ARG A 64 -5.73 3.44 -3.41
N LYS A 65 -5.16 3.92 -4.53
CA LYS A 65 -5.05 5.33 -4.86
C LYS A 65 -5.71 5.54 -6.22
N ILE A 66 -6.68 6.43 -6.29
CA ILE A 66 -7.30 6.87 -7.54
C ILE A 66 -6.83 8.29 -7.82
N ARG A 67 -6.28 8.51 -9.01
CA ARG A 67 -6.00 9.84 -9.55
C ARG A 67 -7.04 10.12 -10.63
N GLN A 68 -7.79 11.19 -10.46
CA GLN A 68 -8.84 11.58 -11.39
C GLN A 68 -8.60 12.99 -11.87
N LYS A 69 -8.53 13.17 -13.19
CA LYS A 69 -8.47 14.49 -13.81
C LYS A 69 -9.82 14.80 -14.42
N ILE A 70 -10.45 15.88 -13.94
CA ILE A 70 -11.74 16.37 -14.43
C ILE A 70 -11.55 17.83 -14.85
N HIS A 71 -11.83 18.14 -16.11
CA HIS A 71 -11.66 19.50 -16.67
C HIS A 71 -10.30 20.14 -16.32
N GLY A 72 -9.23 19.35 -16.39
CA GLY A 72 -7.88 19.84 -16.11
C GLY A 72 -7.45 19.79 -14.63
N VAL A 73 -8.37 19.61 -13.69
CA VAL A 73 -8.09 19.58 -12.25
C VAL A 73 -7.90 18.14 -11.75
N TRP A 74 -6.79 17.90 -11.04
CA TRP A 74 -6.52 16.61 -10.44
C TRP A 74 -7.20 16.45 -9.08
N ARG A 75 -7.80 15.29 -8.87
CA ARG A 75 -8.35 14.83 -7.59
C ARG A 75 -7.71 13.50 -7.21
N TYR A 76 -7.47 13.33 -5.92
CA TYR A 76 -6.86 12.14 -5.36
C TYR A 76 -7.79 11.53 -4.33
N ILE A 77 -7.97 10.22 -4.40
CA ILE A 77 -8.77 9.45 -3.46
C ILE A 77 -7.92 8.28 -3.01
N ARG A 78 -7.72 8.16 -1.71
CA ARG A 78 -6.98 7.08 -1.08
C ARG A 78 -7.94 6.32 -0.18
N SER A 79 -7.93 4.99 -0.25
CA SER A 79 -8.84 4.17 0.56
C SER A 79 -8.37 2.72 0.60
N CYS A 80 -9.03 1.92 1.43
CA CYS A 80 -9.00 0.47 1.33
C CYS A 80 -9.63 0.00 0.00
N ALA A 81 -9.19 -1.16 -0.51
CA ALA A 81 -9.72 -1.77 -1.71
C ALA A 81 -10.09 -3.23 -1.49
N TYR A 82 -11.20 -3.62 -2.08
CA TYR A 82 -11.77 -4.97 -1.95
C TYR A 82 -11.45 -5.84 -3.16
N LEU A 83 -11.40 -5.21 -4.32
CA LEU A 83 -11.10 -5.82 -5.61
C LEU A 83 -10.10 -4.92 -6.33
N GLY A 84 -9.22 -5.51 -7.12
CA GLY A 84 -8.23 -4.81 -7.92
C GLY A 84 -7.09 -5.74 -8.31
N GLU A 85 -6.27 -5.24 -9.20
CA GLU A 85 -5.05 -5.91 -9.63
C GLU A 85 -3.88 -5.13 -9.04
N PRO A 86 -3.28 -5.61 -7.94
CA PRO A 86 -2.07 -4.99 -7.41
C PRO A 86 -0.96 -5.12 -8.45
N GLY A 87 -0.10 -4.12 -8.55
CA GLY A 87 1.03 -4.15 -9.43
C GLY A 87 1.99 -5.30 -9.12
N ILE A 88 3.01 -5.49 -9.93
CA ILE A 88 4.03 -6.51 -9.75
C ILE A 88 4.60 -6.39 -8.33
N GLN A 89 4.61 -7.48 -7.56
CA GLN A 89 5.00 -7.52 -6.15
C GLN A 89 4.11 -6.67 -5.22
N GLY A 90 2.86 -6.37 -5.62
CA GLY A 90 1.94 -5.57 -4.82
C GLY A 90 2.25 -4.08 -4.78
N ASP A 91 3.03 -3.57 -5.73
CA ASP A 91 3.44 -2.17 -5.79
C ASP A 91 2.37 -1.26 -6.42
N GLU A 92 2.20 -0.06 -5.89
CA GLU A 92 1.28 0.96 -6.39
C GLU A 92 1.74 1.67 -7.68
N ARG A 93 2.96 1.42 -8.15
CA ARG A 93 3.50 2.04 -9.36
C ARG A 93 2.79 1.59 -10.64
N PHE A 94 2.10 0.47 -10.59
CA PHE A 94 1.34 -0.06 -11.70
C PHE A 94 -0.10 0.37 -11.56
N CYS A 95 -0.51 1.31 -12.39
CA CYS A 95 -1.85 1.86 -12.40
C CYS A 95 -2.56 1.51 -13.69
N LEU A 96 -3.83 1.15 -13.58
CA LEU A 96 -4.70 1.00 -14.73
C LEU A 96 -5.25 2.37 -15.12
N MET A 97 -4.89 2.82 -16.32
CA MET A 97 -5.40 4.07 -16.88
C MET A 97 -6.72 3.83 -17.61
N ARG A 98 -7.69 4.70 -17.37
CA ARG A 98 -8.96 4.74 -18.09
C ARG A 98 -9.25 6.17 -18.52
N THR A 99 -9.63 6.34 -19.79
CA THR A 99 -10.09 7.62 -20.34
C THR A 99 -11.60 7.56 -20.49
N GLY A 100 -12.27 8.61 -20.00
CA GLY A 100 -13.68 8.83 -20.21
C GLY A 100 -13.92 9.89 -21.28
N THR A 101 -15.21 10.19 -21.53
CA THR A 101 -15.62 11.32 -22.36
C THR A 101 -15.31 12.66 -21.66
N TYR A 102 -15.26 13.76 -22.40
CA TYR A 102 -15.08 15.12 -21.88
C TYR A 102 -13.76 15.35 -21.09
N ASN A 103 -12.63 14.84 -21.59
CA ASN A 103 -11.31 15.02 -20.96
C ASN A 103 -11.24 14.52 -19.50
N ILE A 104 -11.96 13.45 -19.19
CA ILE A 104 -11.85 12.79 -17.90
C ILE A 104 -10.81 11.66 -18.01
N PHE A 105 -9.79 11.73 -17.15
CA PHE A 105 -8.78 10.69 -17.03
C PHE A 105 -8.84 10.10 -15.62
N MET A 106 -8.71 8.79 -15.53
CA MET A 106 -8.68 8.08 -14.25
C MET A 106 -7.53 7.09 -14.24
N GLU A 107 -6.78 7.09 -13.17
CA GLU A 107 -5.77 6.09 -12.87
C GLU A 107 -6.15 5.36 -11.58
N TYR A 108 -6.23 4.04 -11.67
CA TYR A 108 -6.50 3.16 -10.55
C TYR A 108 -5.22 2.44 -10.17
N CYS A 109 -4.65 2.79 -9.04
CA CYS A 109 -3.45 2.15 -8.50
C CYS A 109 -3.87 1.33 -7.27
N THR A 110 -3.62 0.03 -7.28
CA THR A 110 -3.84 -0.85 -6.13
C THR A 110 -2.53 -1.45 -5.67
N CYS A 111 -2.37 -1.63 -4.38
CA CYS A 111 -1.17 -2.19 -3.78
C CYS A 111 -1.48 -2.98 -2.51
N ASN A 112 -0.64 -3.96 -2.21
CA ASN A 112 -0.72 -4.76 -0.99
C ASN A 112 0.67 -5.15 -0.44
N SER A 113 1.73 -4.47 -0.87
CA SER A 113 3.10 -4.81 -0.48
C SER A 113 3.42 -4.50 0.98
N LYS A 114 2.77 -3.49 1.56
CA LYS A 114 2.98 -3.02 2.94
C LYS A 114 1.87 -2.09 3.39
N ASP A 115 1.81 -1.83 4.69
CA ASP A 115 0.92 -0.82 5.26
C ASP A 115 1.20 0.56 4.66
N GLY A 116 0.12 1.29 4.37
CA GLY A 116 0.19 2.63 3.78
C GLY A 116 0.82 2.67 2.39
N CYS A 117 0.84 1.57 1.63
CA CYS A 117 1.44 1.53 0.31
C CYS A 117 0.83 2.53 -0.68
N ASN A 118 -0.38 3.03 -0.43
CA ASN A 118 -1.05 4.01 -1.28
C ASN A 118 -0.61 5.47 -1.05
N THR A 119 0.60 5.67 -0.53
CA THR A 119 1.22 7.00 -0.39
C THR A 119 1.65 7.62 -1.71
N GLY A 120 2.14 6.82 -2.67
CA GLY A 120 2.72 7.34 -3.91
C GLY A 120 4.14 7.88 -3.79
N SER A 121 4.79 7.65 -2.66
CA SER A 121 6.18 8.09 -2.44
C SER A 121 7.17 7.14 -3.13
N LEU A 122 8.21 7.72 -3.74
CA LEU A 122 9.36 6.96 -4.22
C LEU A 122 9.98 6.22 -3.04
N LYS A 123 10.12 4.91 -3.16
CA LYS A 123 10.79 4.11 -2.13
C LYS A 123 12.25 4.55 -2.02
N GLY A 124 12.65 5.02 -0.84
CA GLY A 124 14.05 5.03 -0.47
C GLY A 124 14.63 3.60 -0.52
N LEU A 125 15.96 3.48 -0.67
CA LEU A 125 16.63 2.18 -0.68
C LEU A 125 16.19 1.36 0.54
N SER A 126 15.82 0.10 0.28
CA SER A 126 15.44 -0.83 1.34
C SER A 126 16.60 -0.98 2.34
N PRO A 127 16.35 -0.88 3.65
CA PRO A 127 17.42 -1.06 4.67
C PRO A 127 18.09 -2.46 4.58
N SER A 128 17.40 -3.45 4.03
CA SER A 128 17.97 -4.78 3.77
C SER A 128 19.13 -4.74 2.78
N LEU A 129 19.10 -3.84 1.80
CA LEU A 129 20.19 -3.67 0.83
C LEU A 129 21.42 -3.05 1.49
N LEU A 130 21.23 -2.09 2.40
CA LEU A 130 22.33 -1.51 3.18
C LEU A 130 22.96 -2.54 4.11
N ILE A 131 22.18 -3.37 4.78
CA ILE A 131 22.68 -4.43 5.65
C ILE A 131 23.50 -5.46 4.85
N SER A 132 23.03 -5.87 3.66
CA SER A 132 23.74 -6.80 2.79
C SER A 132 25.08 -6.25 2.35
N ILE A 133 25.16 -4.97 1.99
CA ILE A 133 26.39 -4.30 1.60
C ILE A 133 27.38 -4.25 2.78
N VAL A 134 26.92 -3.87 3.96
CA VAL A 134 27.74 -3.81 5.17
C VAL A 134 28.29 -5.19 5.55
N CYS A 135 27.46 -6.24 5.52
CA CYS A 135 27.89 -7.62 5.75
C CYS A 135 28.96 -8.07 4.74
N PHE A 136 28.78 -7.73 3.46
CA PHE A 136 29.74 -8.09 2.42
C PHE A 136 31.10 -7.44 2.63
N PHE A 137 31.14 -6.18 3.06
CA PHE A 137 32.41 -5.49 3.40
C PHE A 137 33.07 -6.03 4.65
N LEU A 138 32.28 -6.35 5.69
CA LEU A 138 32.84 -6.93 6.92
C LEU A 138 33.46 -8.31 6.69
N LEU A 139 32.87 -9.15 5.82
CA LEU A 139 33.41 -10.47 5.46
C LEU A 139 34.70 -10.40 4.63
N LYS A 140 35.03 -9.26 4.00
CA LYS A 140 36.28 -9.06 3.27
C LYS A 140 37.42 -8.52 4.14
N ILE A 141 37.14 -8.06 5.35
CA ILE A 141 38.13 -7.48 6.27
C ILE A 141 38.64 -8.51 7.28
N VAL A 142 37.93 -9.63 7.43
CA VAL A 142 38.33 -10.80 8.21
C VAL A 142 38.96 -11.85 7.32
#